data_adb21b54c6984e0146e364b6897d9be2
#
_entry.id   adb21b54c6984e0146e364b6897d9be2
#
_cell.length_a   1.000
_cell.length_b   1.000
_cell.length_c   1.000
_cell.angle_alpha   90.00
_cell.angle_beta   90.00
_cell.angle_gamma   90.00
#
_symmetry.space_group_name_H-M   'P 1'
#
loop_
_entity.id
_entity.type
_entity.pdbx_description
1 polymer ?
#
loop_
_entity_poly.entity_id
_entity_poly.type
_entity_poly.pdbx_seq_one_letter_code
_entity_poly.pdbx_strand_id
1 'polypeptide(L)'
;MNHKIFLALLLAPLVFSSCNRWEGETVESAYVMPPYPDPQYKFARNGISSVDYLECTLLRDPLDYIYDSYLKEARIENRTLLETMKGYYNNGEFGLKPRRELSASPTHKADSALVKKDVEDIFNQAATLSGMGKEGPGTARNQKAKPGKGGYVGRNIGDVNLAFANEKGLVVAELFQGIVYGGIYLDKILNTHLNDSVLNSETLRKNHEDNVLVAGHNYTELEHHWDLAYGYYQFWLPYVQAANTPALRQSRITLYNAFAAGRAAITQYRYADMLRQQAIIRAELSKVAAIRAINLLTGETTMANIDEDAANALTFLSEACGAVYALQFTVQASGKPHFTYNEVKTLIDQLTAGNGLWDKQRLLADTSTTGSLRNVAWQVAQRYGISL
;
A
#
# COMPACT_ATOMS: atom_id res chain seq x y z
N MET A 1 -71.36 -35.97 17.67
CA MET A 1 -70.17 -36.36 16.88
C MET A 1 -69.64 -35.12 16.22
N ASN A 2 -68.61 -34.53 16.78
CA ASN A 2 -68.09 -33.22 16.36
C ASN A 2 -66.74 -33.39 15.68
N HIS A 3 -66.67 -33.11 14.38
CA HIS A 3 -65.42 -32.96 13.66
C HIS A 3 -64.86 -31.55 13.82
N LYS A 4 -63.72 -31.40 14.48
CA LYS A 4 -62.96 -30.17 14.52
C LYS A 4 -61.95 -30.21 13.38
N ILE A 5 -62.11 -29.27 12.42
CA ILE A 5 -61.16 -29.03 11.35
C ILE A 5 -60.06 -28.08 11.90
N PHE A 6 -58.82 -28.54 11.93
CA PHE A 6 -57.64 -27.71 12.24
C PHE A 6 -57.20 -27.04 10.94
N LEU A 7 -57.29 -25.72 10.91
CA LEU A 7 -56.70 -24.91 9.85
C LEU A 7 -55.28 -24.56 10.20
N ALA A 8 -54.30 -25.16 9.52
CA ALA A 8 -52.91 -24.84 9.68
C ALA A 8 -52.54 -23.63 8.83
N LEU A 9 -52.27 -22.48 9.46
CA LEU A 9 -51.68 -21.30 8.80
C LEU A 9 -50.21 -21.57 8.52
N LEU A 10 -49.84 -21.72 7.26
CA LEU A 10 -48.48 -21.68 6.78
C LEU A 10 -48.02 -20.21 6.70
N LEU A 11 -47.17 -19.81 7.66
CA LEU A 11 -46.38 -18.59 7.56
C LEU A 11 -45.18 -18.89 6.68
N ALA A 12 -45.18 -18.33 5.45
CA ALA A 12 -44.01 -18.32 4.60
C ALA A 12 -43.11 -17.14 5.01
N PRO A 13 -41.80 -17.35 5.19
CA PRO A 13 -40.89 -16.24 5.43
C PRO A 13 -40.69 -15.47 4.12
N LEU A 14 -41.04 -14.18 4.13
CA LEU A 14 -40.67 -13.24 3.08
C LEU A 14 -39.15 -13.04 3.12
N VAL A 15 -38.45 -13.72 2.23
CA VAL A 15 -37.06 -13.44 1.92
C VAL A 15 -37.02 -12.19 1.07
N PHE A 16 -36.64 -11.06 1.65
CA PHE A 16 -36.28 -9.88 0.88
C PHE A 16 -34.95 -10.15 0.16
N SER A 17 -35.06 -10.67 -1.05
CA SER A 17 -33.98 -10.66 -2.03
C SER A 17 -33.86 -9.25 -2.59
N SER A 18 -32.94 -8.44 -2.08
CA SER A 18 -32.52 -7.23 -2.75
C SER A 18 -31.60 -7.61 -3.90
N CYS A 19 -32.19 -8.05 -4.99
CA CYS A 19 -31.54 -8.09 -6.29
C CYS A 19 -31.31 -6.66 -6.76
N ASN A 20 -30.09 -6.14 -6.64
CA ASN A 20 -29.64 -5.09 -7.55
C ASN A 20 -29.52 -5.72 -8.94
N ARG A 21 -30.61 -5.60 -9.68
CA ARG A 21 -30.72 -6.04 -11.07
C ARG A 21 -29.96 -5.05 -11.93
N TRP A 22 -28.70 -5.32 -12.23
CA TRP A 22 -28.05 -4.73 -13.38
C TRP A 22 -28.62 -5.43 -14.62
N GLU A 23 -29.54 -4.76 -15.28
CA GLU A 23 -29.96 -5.15 -16.62
C GLU A 23 -28.87 -4.73 -17.61
N GLY A 24 -27.89 -5.58 -17.80
CA GLY A 24 -26.89 -5.53 -18.85
C GLY A 24 -26.58 -6.96 -19.22
N GLU A 25 -26.53 -7.24 -20.51
CA GLU A 25 -26.35 -8.53 -21.14
C GLU A 25 -25.54 -9.51 -20.31
N THR A 26 -26.10 -10.68 -20.00
CA THR A 26 -25.41 -11.80 -19.39
C THR A 26 -24.38 -12.32 -20.40
N VAL A 27 -23.19 -11.71 -20.40
CA VAL A 27 -22.04 -12.31 -21.07
C VAL A 27 -21.65 -13.50 -20.22
N GLU A 28 -21.96 -14.71 -20.67
CA GLU A 28 -21.48 -15.94 -20.05
C GLU A 28 -19.94 -15.86 -19.98
N SER A 29 -19.41 -15.73 -18.75
CA SER A 29 -17.97 -15.81 -18.54
C SER A 29 -17.55 -17.26 -18.79
N ALA A 30 -16.85 -17.50 -19.87
CA ALA A 30 -16.29 -18.83 -20.16
C ALA A 30 -15.18 -19.24 -19.17
N TYR A 31 -14.72 -18.31 -18.33
CA TYR A 31 -13.68 -18.57 -17.32
C TYR A 31 -14.32 -18.90 -15.97
N VAL A 32 -14.13 -20.14 -15.55
CA VAL A 32 -14.45 -20.58 -14.19
C VAL A 32 -13.25 -20.25 -13.30
N MET A 33 -13.47 -19.36 -12.32
CA MET A 33 -12.42 -18.99 -11.38
C MET A 33 -12.00 -20.20 -10.53
N PRO A 34 -10.69 -20.47 -10.39
CA PRO A 34 -10.23 -21.52 -9.50
C PRO A 34 -10.60 -21.21 -8.06
N PRO A 35 -10.90 -22.25 -7.22
CA PRO A 35 -11.18 -22.03 -5.81
C PRO A 35 -9.93 -21.44 -5.11
N TYR A 36 -10.15 -20.45 -4.28
CA TYR A 36 -9.09 -19.92 -3.42
C TYR A 36 -8.75 -20.88 -2.26
N PRO A 37 -7.46 -21.05 -1.89
CA PRO A 37 -6.29 -20.50 -2.56
C PRO A 37 -5.81 -21.40 -3.70
N ASP A 38 -5.95 -20.95 -4.94
CA ASP A 38 -5.14 -21.54 -6.00
C ASP A 38 -3.73 -20.98 -5.89
N PRO A 39 -2.69 -21.78 -5.63
CA PRO A 39 -1.34 -21.27 -5.47
C PRO A 39 -0.72 -20.73 -6.78
N GLN A 40 -1.45 -20.71 -7.89
CA GLN A 40 -0.80 -20.57 -9.19
C GLN A 40 -1.51 -19.57 -10.11
N TYR A 41 -1.06 -18.29 -10.04
CA TYR A 41 -1.30 -17.36 -11.11
C TYR A 41 -0.43 -17.76 -12.32
N LYS A 42 -0.96 -18.69 -13.16
CA LYS A 42 -0.25 -19.28 -14.28
C LYS A 42 -1.03 -19.15 -15.57
N PHE A 43 -0.40 -18.53 -16.55
CA PHE A 43 -0.90 -18.44 -17.91
C PHE A 43 0.20 -18.86 -18.87
N ALA A 44 -0.18 -19.56 -19.94
CA ALA A 44 0.77 -20.12 -20.91
C ALA A 44 0.30 -19.87 -22.33
N ARG A 45 1.26 -19.66 -23.23
CA ARG A 45 1.06 -19.62 -24.67
C ARG A 45 1.92 -20.72 -25.27
N ASN A 46 1.30 -21.62 -26.05
CA ASN A 46 1.99 -22.78 -26.66
C ASN A 46 2.76 -23.64 -25.65
N GLY A 47 2.20 -23.81 -24.44
CA GLY A 47 2.81 -24.62 -23.36
C GLY A 47 3.94 -23.96 -22.59
N ILE A 48 4.34 -22.74 -22.95
CA ILE A 48 5.38 -21.96 -22.29
C ILE A 48 4.72 -20.82 -21.49
N SER A 49 5.22 -20.51 -20.28
CA SER A 49 4.70 -19.40 -19.48
C SER A 49 4.63 -18.11 -20.30
N SER A 50 3.49 -17.42 -20.19
CA SER A 50 3.32 -16.06 -20.72
C SER A 50 3.21 -15.02 -19.59
N VAL A 51 3.57 -15.39 -18.36
CA VAL A 51 3.59 -14.51 -17.19
C VAL A 51 5.02 -14.11 -16.89
N ASP A 52 5.26 -12.81 -16.78
CA ASP A 52 6.53 -12.24 -16.34
C ASP A 52 6.28 -10.94 -15.58
N TYR A 53 6.83 -10.85 -14.37
CA TYR A 53 6.86 -9.65 -13.53
C TYR A 53 8.19 -9.53 -12.76
N LEU A 54 9.27 -10.08 -13.33
CA LEU A 54 10.61 -10.03 -12.71
C LEU A 54 11.06 -8.59 -12.43
N GLU A 55 10.72 -7.64 -13.31
CA GLU A 55 11.11 -6.24 -13.11
C GLU A 55 10.57 -5.63 -11.79
N CYS A 56 9.44 -6.14 -11.27
CA CYS A 56 8.92 -5.70 -9.98
C CYS A 56 9.90 -6.00 -8.85
N THR A 57 10.50 -7.20 -8.84
CA THR A 57 11.52 -7.58 -7.86
C THR A 57 12.81 -6.78 -8.05
N LEU A 58 13.27 -6.63 -9.29
CA LEU A 58 14.48 -5.85 -9.59
C LEU A 58 14.35 -4.36 -9.20
N LEU A 59 13.14 -3.80 -9.27
CA LEU A 59 12.88 -2.43 -8.80
C LEU A 59 12.80 -2.35 -7.28
N ARG A 60 12.31 -3.39 -6.61
CA ARG A 60 12.16 -3.47 -5.16
C ARG A 60 13.49 -3.64 -4.45
N ASP A 61 14.35 -4.52 -4.93
CA ASP A 61 15.58 -4.95 -4.24
C ASP A 61 16.49 -3.79 -3.78
N PRO A 62 16.80 -2.77 -4.60
CA PRO A 62 17.57 -1.61 -4.15
C PRO A 62 16.85 -0.77 -3.09
N LEU A 63 15.51 -0.76 -3.07
CA LEU A 63 14.71 -0.04 -2.07
C LEU A 63 14.69 -0.76 -0.73
N ASP A 64 14.53 -2.09 -0.75
CA ASP A 64 14.64 -2.94 0.43
C ASP A 64 16.06 -2.85 1.03
N TYR A 65 17.11 -2.83 0.18
CA TYR A 65 18.48 -2.65 0.63
C TYR A 65 18.71 -1.30 1.31
N ILE A 66 18.13 -0.21 0.76
CA ILE A 66 18.17 1.12 1.42
C ILE A 66 17.51 1.04 2.81
N TYR A 67 16.31 0.45 2.87
CA TYR A 67 15.55 0.37 4.10
C TYR A 67 16.26 -0.47 5.15
N ASP A 68 16.60 -1.72 4.82
CA ASP A 68 17.16 -2.69 5.78
C ASP A 68 18.59 -2.36 6.21
N SER A 69 19.43 -1.88 5.27
CA SER A 69 20.85 -1.69 5.54
C SER A 69 21.23 -0.29 6.05
N TYR A 70 20.38 0.72 5.80
CA TYR A 70 20.76 2.12 6.10
C TYR A 70 19.74 2.88 6.93
N LEU A 71 18.44 2.55 6.87
CA LEU A 71 17.42 3.34 7.54
C LEU A 71 16.87 2.70 8.82
N LYS A 72 16.79 1.36 8.86
CA LYS A 72 16.05 0.63 9.90
C LYS A 72 16.71 0.62 11.25
N GLU A 73 18.04 0.50 11.32
CA GLU A 73 18.77 0.34 12.58
C GLU A 73 19.61 1.55 12.95
N ALA A 74 19.47 2.02 14.19
CA ALA A 74 20.24 3.15 14.75
C ALA A 74 21.57 2.70 15.39
N ARG A 75 22.26 1.72 14.79
CA ARG A 75 23.56 1.22 15.28
C ARG A 75 24.73 1.82 14.52
N ILE A 76 25.91 1.83 15.14
CA ILE A 76 27.10 2.40 14.52
C ILE A 76 27.56 1.63 13.27
N GLU A 77 27.45 0.31 13.30
CA GLU A 77 27.77 -0.57 12.17
C GLU A 77 26.88 -0.35 10.97
N ASN A 78 25.66 0.12 11.19
CA ASN A 78 24.68 0.45 10.15
C ASN A 78 24.64 1.96 9.86
N ARG A 79 25.81 2.59 9.85
CA ARG A 79 25.91 4.02 9.56
C ARG A 79 25.31 4.34 8.20
N THR A 80 24.34 5.25 8.22
CA THR A 80 23.72 5.76 7.00
C THR A 80 24.72 6.54 6.15
N LEU A 81 24.94 6.07 4.94
CA LEU A 81 25.78 6.70 3.93
C LEU A 81 24.93 7.38 2.88
N LEU A 82 24.83 8.71 2.95
CA LEU A 82 23.94 9.50 2.09
C LEU A 82 24.15 9.22 0.60
N GLU A 83 25.40 9.25 0.15
CA GLU A 83 25.71 9.06 -1.28
C GLU A 83 25.46 7.63 -1.75
N THR A 84 25.59 6.65 -0.86
CA THR A 84 25.29 5.25 -1.16
C THR A 84 23.78 5.05 -1.32
N MET A 85 22.96 5.59 -0.40
CA MET A 85 21.48 5.56 -0.54
C MET A 85 21.03 6.25 -1.82
N LYS A 86 21.57 7.45 -2.13
CA LYS A 86 21.30 8.14 -3.36
C LYS A 86 21.73 7.34 -4.59
N GLY A 87 22.85 6.60 -4.49
CA GLY A 87 23.32 5.72 -5.54
C GLY A 87 22.30 4.64 -5.89
N TYR A 88 21.82 3.88 -4.92
CA TYR A 88 20.78 2.87 -5.13
C TYR A 88 19.47 3.47 -5.62
N TYR A 89 19.06 4.59 -5.05
CA TYR A 89 17.80 5.25 -5.42
C TYR A 89 17.82 5.82 -6.83
N ASN A 90 18.92 6.46 -7.26
CA ASN A 90 19.02 7.10 -8.55
C ASN A 90 19.39 6.17 -9.70
N ASN A 91 20.24 5.17 -9.42
CA ASN A 91 20.82 4.33 -10.46
C ASN A 91 20.07 2.99 -10.61
N GLY A 92 19.63 2.42 -9.48
CA GLY A 92 18.96 1.11 -9.47
C GLY A 92 19.81 0.03 -10.13
N GLU A 93 19.16 -0.98 -10.65
CA GLU A 93 19.78 -2.09 -11.36
C GLU A 93 19.06 -2.40 -12.68
N PHE A 94 19.74 -2.98 -13.64
CA PHE A 94 19.17 -3.42 -14.93
C PHE A 94 18.37 -2.35 -15.69
N GLY A 95 18.73 -1.06 -15.52
CA GLY A 95 18.02 0.06 -16.14
C GLY A 95 16.76 0.53 -15.42
N LEU A 96 16.34 -0.17 -14.37
CA LEU A 96 15.23 0.21 -13.49
C LEU A 96 15.75 1.18 -12.43
N LYS A 97 15.22 2.39 -12.40
CA LYS A 97 15.70 3.46 -11.52
C LYS A 97 14.59 3.85 -10.54
N PRO A 98 14.68 3.46 -9.25
CA PRO A 98 13.65 3.75 -8.25
C PRO A 98 13.17 5.20 -8.26
N ARG A 99 14.10 6.17 -8.32
CA ARG A 99 13.75 7.59 -8.38
C ARG A 99 12.93 7.97 -9.62
N ARG A 100 13.21 7.37 -10.78
CA ARG A 100 12.45 7.61 -12.01
C ARG A 100 11.03 7.08 -11.89
N GLU A 101 10.90 5.91 -11.29
CA GLU A 101 9.63 5.19 -11.18
C GLU A 101 8.73 5.69 -10.05
N LEU A 102 9.27 6.44 -9.07
CA LEU A 102 8.51 6.98 -7.95
C LEU A 102 7.53 8.06 -8.39
N SER A 103 6.25 7.87 -8.10
CA SER A 103 5.16 8.82 -8.44
C SER A 103 5.18 9.21 -9.93
N ALA A 104 5.40 8.21 -10.80
CA ALA A 104 5.66 8.44 -12.23
C ALA A 104 4.42 8.28 -13.11
N SER A 105 3.29 7.86 -12.56
CA SER A 105 2.05 7.69 -13.32
C SER A 105 1.53 9.01 -13.89
N PRO A 106 0.73 8.97 -14.96
CA PRO A 106 0.08 10.18 -15.49
C PRO A 106 -0.75 10.91 -14.44
N THR A 107 -1.38 10.17 -13.51
CA THR A 107 -2.21 10.73 -12.42
C THR A 107 -1.40 11.57 -11.44
N HIS A 108 -0.16 11.17 -11.12
CA HIS A 108 0.68 11.79 -10.09
C HIS A 108 1.87 12.57 -10.63
N LYS A 109 1.97 12.71 -11.95
CA LYS A 109 3.11 13.39 -12.60
C LYS A 109 3.33 14.83 -12.11
N ALA A 110 2.26 15.55 -11.79
CA ALA A 110 2.33 16.91 -11.30
C ALA A 110 3.06 17.03 -9.95
N ASP A 111 2.82 16.09 -9.04
CA ASP A 111 3.39 16.07 -7.69
C ASP A 111 4.66 15.23 -7.57
N SER A 112 5.10 14.59 -8.66
CA SER A 112 6.25 13.68 -8.68
C SER A 112 7.54 14.30 -8.14
N ALA A 113 7.79 15.58 -8.44
CA ALA A 113 8.97 16.27 -7.93
C ALA A 113 8.93 16.46 -6.41
N LEU A 114 7.74 16.71 -5.84
CA LEU A 114 7.52 16.85 -4.40
C LEU A 114 7.73 15.52 -3.68
N VAL A 115 7.16 14.43 -4.21
CA VAL A 115 7.31 13.08 -3.65
C VAL A 115 8.78 12.63 -3.68
N LYS A 116 9.51 12.92 -4.77
CA LYS A 116 10.95 12.61 -4.87
C LYS A 116 11.76 13.40 -3.86
N LYS A 117 11.40 14.67 -3.65
CA LYS A 117 12.03 15.52 -2.65
C LYS A 117 11.79 14.99 -1.22
N ASP A 118 10.58 14.52 -0.91
CA ASP A 118 10.29 13.92 0.41
C ASP A 118 11.24 12.73 0.71
N VAL A 119 11.55 11.87 -0.28
CA VAL A 119 12.53 10.79 -0.13
C VAL A 119 13.94 11.34 0.07
N GLU A 120 14.34 12.35 -0.68
CA GLU A 120 15.67 12.98 -0.55
C GLU A 120 15.82 13.66 0.83
N ASP A 121 14.76 14.28 1.34
CA ASP A 121 14.71 14.87 2.68
C ASP A 121 14.84 13.75 3.77
N ILE A 122 14.22 12.60 3.59
CA ILE A 122 14.40 11.43 4.47
C ILE A 122 15.86 10.97 4.49
N PHE A 123 16.51 10.86 3.33
CA PHE A 123 17.93 10.49 3.26
C PHE A 123 18.84 11.48 3.98
N ASN A 124 18.59 12.79 3.81
CA ASN A 124 19.33 13.84 4.50
C ASN A 124 19.11 13.77 6.03
N GLN A 125 17.87 13.55 6.47
CA GLN A 125 17.56 13.36 7.90
C GLN A 125 18.25 12.10 8.45
N ALA A 126 18.15 10.96 7.77
CA ALA A 126 18.77 9.72 8.18
C ALA A 126 20.30 9.85 8.29
N ALA A 127 20.96 10.50 7.33
CA ALA A 127 22.39 10.76 7.38
C ALA A 127 22.79 11.62 8.59
N THR A 128 22.00 12.64 8.92
CA THR A 128 22.20 13.48 10.10
C THR A 128 21.99 12.67 11.39
N LEU A 129 20.90 11.93 11.50
CA LEU A 129 20.53 11.16 12.68
C LEU A 129 21.49 9.99 12.92
N SER A 130 22.05 9.38 11.87
CA SER A 130 23.04 8.30 12.00
C SER A 130 24.32 8.75 12.72
N GLY A 131 24.67 10.04 12.63
CA GLY A 131 25.73 10.66 13.43
C GLY A 131 25.42 10.72 14.93
N MET A 132 24.17 10.56 15.32
CA MET A 132 23.68 10.60 16.69
C MET A 132 23.36 9.20 17.25
N GLY A 133 23.65 8.15 16.49
CA GLY A 133 23.32 6.76 16.79
C GLY A 133 23.97 6.24 18.07
N LYS A 134 23.51 5.07 18.49
CA LYS A 134 23.99 4.43 19.73
C LYS A 134 25.33 3.76 19.52
N GLU A 135 26.29 4.12 20.36
CA GLU A 135 27.58 3.44 20.52
C GLU A 135 27.69 2.82 21.91
N GLY A 136 28.75 2.09 22.14
CA GLY A 136 29.07 1.52 23.47
C GLY A 136 29.27 2.59 24.54
N PRO A 137 29.40 2.18 25.81
CA PRO A 137 29.59 3.11 26.93
C PRO A 137 30.80 4.02 26.73
N GLY A 138 30.64 5.31 27.03
CA GLY A 138 31.74 6.30 27.01
C GLY A 138 32.03 6.92 25.64
N THR A 139 31.20 6.65 24.60
CA THR A 139 31.35 7.26 23.29
C THR A 139 30.53 8.54 23.13
N ALA A 140 30.95 9.43 22.20
CA ALA A 140 30.28 10.70 21.96
C ALA A 140 28.93 10.56 21.23
N ARG A 141 28.66 9.39 20.64
CA ARG A 141 27.48 9.13 19.80
C ARG A 141 26.40 8.41 20.60
N ASN A 142 25.74 9.09 21.52
CA ASN A 142 24.68 8.52 22.37
C ASN A 142 23.50 9.51 22.55
N GLN A 143 23.14 10.21 21.47
CA GLN A 143 22.04 11.14 21.56
C GLN A 143 20.71 10.42 21.43
N LYS A 144 19.96 10.30 22.53
CA LYS A 144 18.57 9.87 22.51
C LYS A 144 17.68 10.95 21.93
N ALA A 145 16.72 10.51 21.11
CA ALA A 145 15.64 11.37 20.64
C ALA A 145 14.70 11.74 21.79
N LYS A 146 14.19 12.96 21.74
CA LYS A 146 13.18 13.51 22.66
C LYS A 146 12.43 14.66 21.95
N PRO A 147 11.34 15.19 22.52
CA PRO A 147 10.65 16.36 21.95
C PRO A 147 11.63 17.49 21.62
N GLY A 148 11.62 17.95 20.36
CA GLY A 148 12.49 19.00 19.86
C GLY A 148 13.94 18.59 19.57
N LYS A 149 14.29 17.31 19.70
CA LYS A 149 15.65 16.82 19.48
C LYS A 149 15.67 15.43 18.86
N GLY A 150 16.20 15.30 17.65
CA GLY A 150 16.38 14.02 16.98
C GLY A 150 17.48 13.16 17.60
N GLY A 151 17.48 11.87 17.32
CA GLY A 151 18.45 10.91 17.82
C GLY A 151 17.96 9.47 17.67
N TYR A 152 18.50 8.56 18.48
CA TYR A 152 18.02 7.20 18.53
C TYR A 152 16.92 7.01 19.58
N VAL A 153 16.02 6.06 19.32
CA VAL A 153 15.03 5.55 20.26
C VAL A 153 15.28 4.06 20.51
N GLY A 154 15.01 3.58 21.74
CA GLY A 154 15.25 2.20 22.18
C GLY A 154 15.71 2.14 23.63
N ARG A 155 15.58 0.96 24.25
CA ARG A 155 15.79 0.82 25.69
C ARG A 155 17.25 0.58 26.08
N ASN A 156 17.95 -0.41 25.47
CA ASN A 156 19.24 -0.88 25.95
C ASN A 156 20.28 -1.18 24.85
N ILE A 157 21.54 -1.33 25.26
CA ILE A 157 22.59 -1.92 24.42
C ILE A 157 22.21 -3.36 24.10
N GLY A 158 22.10 -3.70 22.81
CA GLY A 158 21.62 -5.02 22.36
C GLY A 158 20.14 -5.11 22.04
N ASP A 159 19.37 -4.03 22.25
CA ASP A 159 18.00 -3.95 21.74
C ASP A 159 17.99 -4.02 20.21
N VAL A 160 17.23 -4.98 19.67
CA VAL A 160 17.02 -5.14 18.23
C VAL A 160 16.10 -4.06 17.65
N ASN A 161 15.45 -3.28 18.52
CA ASN A 161 14.43 -2.26 18.15
C ASN A 161 14.96 -0.83 18.28
N LEU A 162 16.23 -0.60 17.96
CA LEU A 162 16.76 0.76 17.88
C LEU A 162 16.39 1.37 16.53
N ALA A 163 15.87 2.60 16.56
CA ALA A 163 15.52 3.33 15.36
C ALA A 163 16.01 4.79 15.44
N PHE A 164 16.12 5.46 14.30
CA PHE A 164 16.33 6.91 14.24
C PHE A 164 15.00 7.65 14.18
N ALA A 165 14.80 8.56 15.11
CA ALA A 165 13.65 9.46 15.11
C ALA A 165 14.10 10.92 15.04
N ASN A 166 13.41 11.74 14.28
CA ASN A 166 13.65 13.17 14.22
C ASN A 166 13.08 13.90 15.47
N GLU A 167 13.18 15.21 15.52
CA GLU A 167 12.72 16.05 16.64
C GLU A 167 11.22 15.97 16.90
N LYS A 168 10.44 15.54 15.88
CA LYS A 168 9.00 15.28 15.99
C LYS A 168 8.66 13.85 16.39
N GLY A 169 9.65 13.00 16.59
CA GLY A 169 9.45 11.59 16.91
C GLY A 169 9.15 10.70 15.68
N LEU A 170 9.25 11.24 14.47
CA LEU A 170 9.10 10.46 13.24
C LEU A 170 10.32 9.57 13.04
N VAL A 171 10.10 8.26 12.99
CA VAL A 171 11.08 7.25 12.56
C VAL A 171 11.13 7.29 11.03
N VAL A 172 12.22 7.86 10.50
CA VAL A 172 12.33 8.19 9.08
C VAL A 172 12.30 6.97 8.17
N ALA A 173 12.73 5.82 8.66
CA ALA A 173 12.67 4.55 7.94
C ALA A 173 11.23 4.15 7.58
N GLU A 174 10.31 4.28 8.52
CA GLU A 174 8.91 3.89 8.34
C GLU A 174 8.18 4.82 7.37
N LEU A 175 8.51 6.12 7.41
CA LEU A 175 7.98 7.07 6.44
C LEU A 175 8.49 6.75 5.03
N PHE A 176 9.78 6.43 4.87
CA PHE A 176 10.34 6.00 3.58
C PHE A 176 9.60 4.77 3.03
N GLN A 177 9.38 3.75 3.87
CA GLN A 177 8.67 2.55 3.47
C GLN A 177 7.25 2.89 2.99
N GLY A 178 6.51 3.75 3.71
CA GLY A 178 5.18 4.20 3.30
C GLY A 178 5.17 4.92 1.97
N ILE A 179 6.15 5.79 1.72
CA ILE A 179 6.31 6.50 0.43
C ILE A 179 6.55 5.51 -0.71
N VAL A 180 7.42 4.51 -0.51
CA VAL A 180 7.73 3.47 -1.52
C VAL A 180 6.50 2.61 -1.82
N TYR A 181 5.82 2.11 -0.79
CA TYR A 181 4.62 1.28 -0.96
C TYR A 181 3.48 2.03 -1.66
N GLY A 182 3.32 3.33 -1.39
CA GLY A 182 2.38 4.19 -2.10
C GLY A 182 2.90 4.59 -3.47
N GLY A 183 3.99 5.35 -3.50
CA GLY A 183 4.46 6.07 -4.68
C GLY A 183 5.13 5.21 -5.76
N ILE A 184 5.48 3.98 -5.44
CA ILE A 184 5.90 2.99 -6.44
C ILE A 184 4.83 1.93 -6.58
N TYR A 185 4.57 1.11 -5.56
CA TYR A 185 3.77 -0.09 -5.77
C TYR A 185 2.29 0.21 -6.05
N LEU A 186 1.59 1.05 -5.24
CA LEU A 186 0.21 1.43 -5.55
C LEU A 186 0.11 2.24 -6.84
N ASP A 187 1.02 3.18 -7.05
CA ASP A 187 1.03 4.02 -8.25
C ASP A 187 1.21 3.18 -9.52
N LYS A 188 2.12 2.19 -9.48
CA LYS A 188 2.30 1.23 -10.58
C LYS A 188 1.06 0.37 -10.80
N ILE A 189 0.49 -0.21 -9.74
CA ILE A 189 -0.71 -1.05 -9.86
C ILE A 189 -1.89 -0.24 -10.40
N LEU A 190 -2.29 0.81 -9.68
CA LEU A 190 -3.60 1.46 -9.85
C LEU A 190 -3.60 2.54 -10.93
N ASN A 191 -2.47 3.25 -11.09
CA ASN A 191 -2.40 4.47 -11.90
C ASN A 191 -1.49 4.34 -13.13
N THR A 192 -0.69 3.25 -13.23
CA THR A 192 0.15 2.98 -14.40
C THR A 192 -0.39 1.77 -15.16
N HIS A 193 -0.29 0.56 -14.60
CA HIS A 193 -0.59 -0.68 -15.34
C HIS A 193 -2.09 -0.97 -15.47
N LEU A 194 -2.89 -0.70 -14.42
CA LEU A 194 -4.34 -0.80 -14.46
C LEU A 194 -5.00 0.57 -14.74
N ASN A 195 -4.33 1.46 -15.46
CA ASN A 195 -4.91 2.72 -15.89
C ASN A 195 -5.83 2.50 -17.09
N ASP A 196 -6.91 3.30 -17.16
CA ASP A 196 -7.89 3.21 -18.25
C ASP A 196 -7.27 3.49 -19.62
N SER A 197 -6.30 4.41 -19.71
CA SER A 197 -5.60 4.72 -20.98
C SER A 197 -4.75 3.55 -21.49
N VAL A 198 -4.26 2.69 -20.60
CA VAL A 198 -3.51 1.48 -20.95
C VAL A 198 -4.49 0.38 -21.39
N LEU A 199 -5.43 0.03 -20.51
CA LEU A 199 -6.32 -1.11 -20.76
C LEU A 199 -7.36 -0.86 -21.88
N ASN A 200 -7.67 0.41 -22.18
CA ASN A 200 -8.51 0.79 -23.32
C ASN A 200 -7.71 1.17 -24.58
N SER A 201 -6.39 1.05 -24.58
CA SER A 201 -5.57 1.34 -25.76
C SER A 201 -5.94 0.45 -26.95
N GLU A 202 -6.46 1.04 -27.99
CA GLU A 202 -6.78 0.33 -29.24
C GLU A 202 -5.56 -0.35 -29.82
N THR A 203 -4.40 0.31 -29.76
CA THR A 203 -3.12 -0.25 -30.25
C THR A 203 -2.72 -1.49 -29.45
N LEU A 204 -2.77 -1.44 -28.09
CA LEU A 204 -2.39 -2.59 -27.29
C LEU A 204 -3.36 -3.77 -27.48
N ARG A 205 -4.66 -3.49 -27.59
CA ARG A 205 -5.67 -4.52 -27.85
C ARG A 205 -5.48 -5.15 -29.22
N LYS A 206 -5.29 -4.34 -30.25
CA LYS A 206 -5.04 -4.85 -31.60
C LYS A 206 -3.75 -5.66 -31.66
N ASN A 207 -2.66 -5.19 -31.09
CA ASN A 207 -1.41 -5.96 -31.03
C ASN A 207 -1.60 -7.30 -30.29
N HIS A 208 -2.42 -7.30 -29.24
CA HIS A 208 -2.76 -8.54 -28.52
C HIS A 208 -3.57 -9.51 -29.39
N GLU A 209 -4.58 -9.02 -30.11
CA GLU A 209 -5.38 -9.82 -31.05
C GLU A 209 -4.55 -10.37 -32.22
N ASP A 210 -3.61 -9.57 -32.71
CA ASP A 210 -2.69 -9.97 -33.77
C ASP A 210 -1.52 -10.84 -33.26
N ASN A 211 -1.47 -11.19 -31.96
CA ASN A 211 -0.40 -11.94 -31.29
C ASN A 211 1.00 -11.32 -31.48
N VAL A 212 1.10 -9.99 -31.48
CA VAL A 212 2.36 -9.27 -31.49
C VAL A 212 3.01 -9.39 -30.11
N LEU A 213 4.01 -10.25 -30.00
CA LEU A 213 4.74 -10.48 -28.76
C LEU A 213 5.80 -9.41 -28.52
N VAL A 214 6.07 -9.12 -27.25
CA VAL A 214 7.23 -8.32 -26.86
C VAL A 214 8.52 -9.07 -27.26
N ALA A 215 9.47 -8.36 -27.87
CA ALA A 215 10.70 -8.96 -28.40
C ALA A 215 11.45 -9.76 -27.33
N GLY A 216 11.70 -11.05 -27.61
CA GLY A 216 12.38 -11.96 -26.69
C GLY A 216 11.48 -12.56 -25.58
N HIS A 217 10.18 -12.28 -25.58
CA HIS A 217 9.24 -12.74 -24.54
C HIS A 217 8.07 -13.52 -25.15
N ASN A 218 7.35 -14.27 -24.30
CA ASN A 218 6.19 -15.08 -24.72
C ASN A 218 4.86 -14.43 -24.28
N TYR A 219 4.82 -13.11 -24.19
CA TYR A 219 3.63 -12.33 -23.83
C TYR A 219 3.48 -11.11 -24.74
N THR A 220 2.25 -10.61 -24.83
CA THR A 220 1.95 -9.32 -25.46
C THR A 220 2.09 -8.19 -24.44
N GLU A 221 2.24 -6.96 -24.88
CA GLU A 221 2.39 -5.80 -23.98
C GLU A 221 1.17 -5.62 -23.07
N LEU A 222 -0.05 -5.87 -23.56
CA LEU A 222 -1.28 -5.80 -22.74
C LEU A 222 -1.28 -6.84 -21.62
N GLU A 223 -0.87 -8.09 -21.90
CA GLU A 223 -0.70 -9.14 -20.90
C GLU A 223 0.34 -8.73 -19.85
N HIS A 224 1.46 -8.19 -20.30
CA HIS A 224 2.55 -7.80 -19.43
C HIS A 224 2.17 -6.65 -18.48
N HIS A 225 1.43 -5.65 -18.93
CA HIS A 225 0.88 -4.63 -18.04
C HIS A 225 0.04 -5.23 -16.90
N TRP A 226 -0.80 -6.21 -17.20
CA TRP A 226 -1.60 -6.88 -16.18
C TRP A 226 -0.75 -7.69 -15.22
N ASP A 227 0.23 -8.42 -15.74
CA ASP A 227 1.15 -9.26 -14.95
C ASP A 227 2.05 -8.41 -14.05
N LEU A 228 2.50 -7.23 -14.49
CA LEU A 228 3.23 -6.28 -13.66
C LEU A 228 2.37 -5.73 -12.52
N ALA A 229 1.11 -5.40 -12.78
CA ALA A 229 0.19 -4.99 -11.71
C ALA A 229 0.05 -6.10 -10.64
N TYR A 230 -0.06 -7.37 -11.07
CA TYR A 230 -0.08 -8.52 -10.16
C TYR A 230 1.26 -8.68 -9.42
N GLY A 231 2.39 -8.50 -10.09
CA GLY A 231 3.73 -8.57 -9.48
C GLY A 231 3.91 -7.54 -8.36
N TYR A 232 3.55 -6.28 -8.60
CA TYR A 232 3.58 -5.25 -7.55
C TYR A 232 2.58 -5.52 -6.43
N TYR A 233 1.41 -6.11 -6.71
CA TYR A 233 0.45 -6.52 -5.69
C TYR A 233 1.03 -7.56 -4.72
N GLN A 234 1.97 -8.42 -5.14
CA GLN A 234 2.63 -9.37 -4.25
C GLN A 234 3.31 -8.68 -3.05
N PHE A 235 3.79 -7.44 -3.21
CA PHE A 235 4.39 -6.67 -2.12
C PHE A 235 3.35 -6.11 -1.13
N TRP A 236 2.07 -6.07 -1.52
CA TRP A 236 0.94 -5.71 -0.66
C TRP A 236 0.34 -6.90 0.08
N LEU A 237 0.68 -8.14 -0.31
CA LEU A 237 0.14 -9.34 0.35
C LEU A 237 0.34 -9.36 1.86
N PRO A 238 1.49 -8.98 2.44
CA PRO A 238 1.65 -8.95 3.89
C PRO A 238 0.59 -8.08 4.58
N TYR A 239 0.22 -6.96 3.99
CA TYR A 239 -0.78 -6.04 4.55
C TYR A 239 -2.21 -6.54 4.40
N VAL A 240 -2.51 -7.23 3.30
CA VAL A 240 -3.81 -7.87 3.08
C VAL A 240 -3.98 -9.10 3.97
N GLN A 241 -2.88 -9.78 4.32
CA GLN A 241 -2.90 -11.00 5.14
C GLN A 241 -2.80 -10.73 6.64
N ALA A 242 -2.03 -9.72 7.07
CA ALA A 242 -1.73 -9.45 8.46
C ALA A 242 -2.93 -8.94 9.27
N ALA A 243 -3.97 -8.50 8.60
CA ALA A 243 -5.12 -7.99 9.31
C ALA A 243 -6.04 -9.14 9.74
N ASN A 244 -6.09 -9.40 11.04
CA ASN A 244 -7.17 -10.15 11.69
C ASN A 244 -8.54 -9.45 11.54
N THR A 245 -8.62 -8.44 10.69
CA THR A 245 -9.81 -7.66 10.40
C THR A 245 -10.69 -8.46 9.43
N PRO A 246 -11.94 -8.81 9.76
CA PRO A 246 -12.82 -9.60 8.89
C PRO A 246 -12.96 -9.00 7.49
N ALA A 247 -13.01 -7.68 7.36
CA ALA A 247 -13.08 -6.98 6.09
C ALA A 247 -11.90 -7.29 5.16
N LEU A 248 -10.68 -7.44 5.69
CA LEU A 248 -9.48 -7.70 4.89
C LEU A 248 -9.30 -9.17 4.50
N ARG A 249 -9.87 -10.12 5.26
CA ARG A 249 -9.88 -11.54 4.86
C ARG A 249 -10.57 -11.74 3.51
N GLN A 250 -11.69 -11.06 3.30
CA GLN A 250 -12.41 -11.12 2.02
C GLN A 250 -11.65 -10.38 0.92
N SER A 251 -10.96 -9.29 1.24
CA SER A 251 -10.16 -8.52 0.28
C SER A 251 -9.08 -9.36 -0.40
N ARG A 252 -8.39 -10.23 0.34
CA ARG A 252 -7.38 -11.13 -0.22
C ARG A 252 -7.97 -12.05 -1.30
N ILE A 253 -9.11 -12.66 -1.02
CA ILE A 253 -9.80 -13.55 -1.96
C ILE A 253 -10.27 -12.75 -3.18
N THR A 254 -10.91 -11.62 -2.95
CA THR A 254 -11.42 -10.73 -3.99
C THR A 254 -10.32 -10.26 -4.94
N LEU A 255 -9.20 -9.78 -4.40
CA LEU A 255 -8.07 -9.31 -5.19
C LEU A 255 -7.42 -10.41 -6.01
N TYR A 256 -7.12 -11.56 -5.38
CA TYR A 256 -6.55 -12.70 -6.10
C TYR A 256 -7.44 -13.14 -7.26
N ASN A 257 -8.72 -13.33 -6.99
CA ASN A 257 -9.69 -13.75 -8.00
C ASN A 257 -9.83 -12.72 -9.12
N ALA A 258 -9.84 -11.44 -8.79
CA ALA A 258 -9.94 -10.38 -9.78
C ALA A 258 -8.69 -10.32 -10.69
N PHE A 259 -7.49 -10.48 -10.14
CA PHE A 259 -6.27 -10.57 -10.94
C PHE A 259 -6.28 -11.79 -11.88
N ALA A 260 -6.64 -12.97 -11.36
CA ALA A 260 -6.70 -14.18 -12.18
C ALA A 260 -7.77 -14.10 -13.27
N ALA A 261 -8.98 -13.64 -12.93
CA ALA A 261 -10.07 -13.51 -13.90
C ALA A 261 -9.79 -12.45 -14.97
N GLY A 262 -9.18 -11.33 -14.59
CA GLY A 262 -8.82 -10.27 -15.55
C GLY A 262 -7.75 -10.72 -16.53
N ARG A 263 -6.71 -11.44 -16.05
CA ARG A 263 -5.68 -12.01 -16.94
C ARG A 263 -6.25 -13.07 -17.89
N ALA A 264 -7.17 -13.91 -17.40
CA ALA A 264 -7.90 -14.86 -18.23
C ALA A 264 -8.79 -14.17 -19.26
N ALA A 265 -9.43 -13.08 -18.89
CA ALA A 265 -10.24 -12.27 -19.80
C ALA A 265 -9.40 -11.65 -20.92
N ILE A 266 -8.19 -11.17 -20.65
CA ILE A 266 -7.22 -10.72 -21.66
C ILE A 266 -6.91 -11.87 -22.63
N THR A 267 -6.49 -13.03 -22.13
CA THR A 267 -6.18 -14.21 -22.96
C THR A 267 -7.35 -14.63 -23.89
N GLN A 268 -8.59 -14.32 -23.49
CA GLN A 268 -9.81 -14.67 -24.22
C GLN A 268 -10.40 -13.48 -25.01
N TYR A 269 -9.70 -12.37 -25.11
CA TYR A 269 -10.13 -11.15 -25.81
C TYR A 269 -11.43 -10.54 -25.24
N ARG A 270 -11.76 -10.81 -23.96
CA ARG A 270 -12.96 -10.32 -23.28
C ARG A 270 -12.67 -9.03 -22.50
N TYR A 271 -12.43 -7.94 -23.24
CA TYR A 271 -11.97 -6.68 -22.66
C TYR A 271 -12.98 -6.04 -21.69
N ALA A 272 -14.26 -6.23 -21.90
CA ALA A 272 -15.29 -5.76 -20.95
C ALA A 272 -15.17 -6.46 -19.58
N ASP A 273 -14.85 -7.77 -19.57
CA ASP A 273 -14.59 -8.52 -18.35
C ASP A 273 -13.29 -8.07 -17.66
N MET A 274 -12.22 -7.87 -18.45
CA MET A 274 -10.97 -7.30 -17.96
C MET A 274 -11.20 -5.98 -17.23
N LEU A 275 -11.98 -5.05 -17.83
CA LEU A 275 -12.27 -3.75 -17.20
C LEU A 275 -13.13 -3.89 -15.93
N ARG A 276 -14.04 -4.87 -15.86
CA ARG A 276 -14.76 -5.15 -14.61
C ARG A 276 -13.81 -5.61 -13.51
N GLN A 277 -12.84 -6.47 -13.83
CA GLN A 277 -11.84 -6.92 -12.85
C GLN A 277 -10.89 -5.79 -12.44
N GLN A 278 -10.47 -4.94 -13.36
CA GLN A 278 -9.71 -3.72 -13.05
C GLN A 278 -10.45 -2.85 -12.03
N ALA A 279 -11.75 -2.59 -12.23
CA ALA A 279 -12.54 -1.78 -11.31
C ALA A 279 -12.59 -2.39 -9.89
N ILE A 280 -12.74 -3.72 -9.80
CA ILE A 280 -12.70 -4.45 -8.53
C ILE A 280 -11.35 -4.30 -7.85
N ILE A 281 -10.23 -4.50 -8.58
CA ILE A 281 -8.87 -4.37 -8.02
C ILE A 281 -8.63 -2.95 -7.52
N ARG A 282 -8.98 -1.94 -8.32
CA ARG A 282 -8.78 -0.52 -7.97
C ARG A 282 -9.56 -0.14 -6.71
N ALA A 283 -10.82 -0.52 -6.61
CA ALA A 283 -11.65 -0.24 -5.45
C ALA A 283 -11.16 -0.99 -4.19
N GLU A 284 -10.92 -2.29 -4.32
CA GLU A 284 -10.59 -3.12 -3.16
C GLU A 284 -9.20 -2.83 -2.61
N LEU A 285 -8.18 -2.63 -3.47
CA LEU A 285 -6.83 -2.31 -3.01
C LEU A 285 -6.76 -0.89 -2.41
N SER A 286 -7.52 0.07 -2.94
CA SER A 286 -7.65 1.40 -2.34
C SER A 286 -8.28 1.33 -0.95
N LYS A 287 -9.31 0.50 -0.77
CA LYS A 287 -9.94 0.24 0.53
C LYS A 287 -8.97 -0.45 1.51
N VAL A 288 -8.18 -1.42 1.04
CA VAL A 288 -7.14 -2.08 1.86
C VAL A 288 -6.14 -1.06 2.41
N ALA A 289 -5.65 -0.15 1.56
CA ALA A 289 -4.74 0.91 1.98
C ALA A 289 -5.35 1.82 3.06
N ALA A 290 -6.63 2.20 2.90
CA ALA A 290 -7.34 3.01 3.89
C ALA A 290 -7.53 2.27 5.23
N ILE A 291 -7.98 1.01 5.20
CA ILE A 291 -8.15 0.19 6.41
C ILE A 291 -6.80 0.01 7.12
N ARG A 292 -5.70 -0.20 6.38
CA ARG A 292 -4.37 -0.26 6.97
C ARG A 292 -4.01 1.02 7.70
N ALA A 293 -4.18 2.18 7.08
CA ALA A 293 -3.91 3.47 7.73
C ALA A 293 -4.75 3.66 9.01
N ILE A 294 -6.05 3.34 8.96
CA ILE A 294 -6.96 3.41 10.11
C ILE A 294 -6.49 2.47 11.24
N ASN A 295 -6.16 1.22 10.92
CA ASN A 295 -5.72 0.23 11.90
C ASN A 295 -4.39 0.62 12.56
N LEU A 296 -3.45 1.19 11.81
CA LEU A 296 -2.20 1.70 12.37
C LEU A 296 -2.40 2.92 13.27
N LEU A 297 -3.42 3.74 13.00
CA LEU A 297 -3.75 4.90 13.83
C LEU A 297 -4.49 4.50 15.12
N THR A 298 -5.41 3.53 15.07
CA THR A 298 -6.37 3.28 16.16
C THR A 298 -6.40 1.83 16.63
N GLY A 299 -5.57 0.95 16.09
CA GLY A 299 -5.52 -0.46 16.48
C GLY A 299 -5.03 -0.66 17.91
N GLU A 300 -5.45 -1.75 18.54
CA GLU A 300 -5.09 -2.10 19.92
C GLU A 300 -3.58 -2.12 20.15
N THR A 301 -2.80 -2.67 19.21
CA THR A 301 -1.33 -2.74 19.31
C THR A 301 -0.71 -1.35 19.36
N THR A 302 -1.16 -0.42 18.53
CA THR A 302 -0.67 0.97 18.52
C THR A 302 -0.97 1.65 19.84
N MET A 303 -2.20 1.51 20.32
CA MET A 303 -2.66 2.14 21.56
C MET A 303 -1.92 1.61 22.80
N ALA A 304 -1.68 0.30 22.87
CA ALA A 304 -0.94 -0.32 23.95
C ALA A 304 0.53 0.14 24.00
N ASN A 305 1.20 0.20 22.85
CA ASN A 305 2.62 0.58 22.81
C ASN A 305 2.90 2.04 23.19
N ILE A 306 1.91 2.95 23.05
CA ILE A 306 2.10 4.36 23.44
C ILE A 306 2.45 4.50 24.94
N ASP A 307 1.98 3.57 25.78
CA ASP A 307 2.24 3.61 27.22
C ASP A 307 3.48 2.86 27.66
N GLU A 308 3.85 1.78 26.95
CA GLU A 308 4.81 0.81 27.45
C GLU A 308 6.20 0.95 26.84
N ASP A 309 6.32 1.29 25.56
CA ASP A 309 7.59 1.34 24.83
C ASP A 309 7.65 2.45 23.80
N ALA A 310 8.36 3.53 24.14
CA ALA A 310 8.49 4.69 23.26
C ALA A 310 9.10 4.37 21.88
N ALA A 311 10.01 3.40 21.78
CA ALA A 311 10.60 3.03 20.50
C ALA A 311 9.58 2.33 19.61
N ASN A 312 8.89 1.34 20.14
CA ASN A 312 7.83 0.65 19.40
C ASN A 312 6.68 1.60 19.05
N ALA A 313 6.24 2.44 20.01
CA ALA A 313 5.18 3.41 19.76
C ALA A 313 5.52 4.36 18.61
N LEU A 314 6.72 4.96 18.62
CA LEU A 314 7.14 5.88 17.56
C LEU A 314 7.30 5.17 16.20
N THR A 315 7.76 3.93 16.19
CA THR A 315 7.84 3.12 14.98
C THR A 315 6.44 2.90 14.38
N PHE A 316 5.48 2.39 15.17
CA PHE A 316 4.09 2.19 14.71
C PHE A 316 3.39 3.49 14.28
N LEU A 317 3.59 4.57 15.01
CA LEU A 317 3.01 5.88 14.66
C LEU A 317 3.63 6.45 13.38
N SER A 318 4.91 6.19 13.15
CA SER A 318 5.59 6.60 11.91
C SER A 318 5.17 5.73 10.72
N GLU A 319 4.94 4.44 10.94
CA GLU A 319 4.32 3.55 9.96
C GLU A 319 2.91 4.02 9.62
N ALA A 320 2.12 4.48 10.61
CA ALA A 320 0.82 5.10 10.37
C ALA A 320 0.92 6.37 9.51
N CYS A 321 1.90 7.24 9.77
CA CYS A 321 2.17 8.40 8.91
C CYS A 321 2.54 7.99 7.49
N GLY A 322 3.36 6.94 7.31
CA GLY A 322 3.69 6.37 6.01
C GLY A 322 2.47 5.80 5.28
N ALA A 323 1.58 5.10 6.00
CA ALA A 323 0.34 4.57 5.44
C ALA A 323 -0.62 5.70 5.04
N VAL A 324 -0.75 6.77 5.82
CA VAL A 324 -1.50 7.98 5.45
C VAL A 324 -0.91 8.63 4.21
N TYR A 325 0.42 8.75 4.14
CA TYR A 325 1.11 9.28 2.95
C TYR A 325 0.75 8.50 1.67
N ALA A 326 0.67 7.17 1.77
CA ALA A 326 0.36 6.29 0.64
C ALA A 326 -1.06 6.49 0.08
N LEU A 327 -1.99 7.07 0.84
CA LEU A 327 -3.39 7.25 0.42
C LEU A 327 -3.56 8.15 -0.80
N GLN A 328 -2.62 9.05 -1.08
CA GLN A 328 -2.66 9.88 -2.28
C GLN A 328 -2.58 9.05 -3.57
N PHE A 329 -2.01 7.83 -3.53
CA PHE A 329 -1.86 6.95 -4.68
C PHE A 329 -3.04 5.99 -4.88
N THR A 330 -4.03 6.02 -4.00
CA THR A 330 -5.30 5.30 -4.13
C THR A 330 -6.24 6.03 -5.09
N VAL A 331 -7.19 5.30 -5.67
CA VAL A 331 -8.01 5.83 -6.76
C VAL A 331 -9.50 5.58 -6.55
N GLN A 332 -10.31 6.59 -6.79
CA GLN A 332 -11.77 6.54 -6.84
C GLN A 332 -12.25 5.91 -8.15
N ALA A 333 -13.52 5.51 -8.22
CA ALA A 333 -14.15 5.04 -9.45
C ALA A 333 -14.05 6.04 -10.60
N SER A 334 -13.97 7.34 -10.30
CA SER A 334 -13.79 8.42 -11.28
C SER A 334 -12.38 8.50 -11.89
N GLY A 335 -11.44 7.69 -11.41
CA GLY A 335 -10.02 7.77 -11.78
C GLY A 335 -9.21 8.84 -11.03
N LYS A 336 -9.86 9.65 -10.18
CA LYS A 336 -9.18 10.65 -9.35
C LYS A 336 -8.62 10.01 -8.07
N PRO A 337 -7.54 10.55 -7.47
CA PRO A 337 -7.07 10.07 -6.19
C PRO A 337 -8.11 10.32 -5.08
N HIS A 338 -8.12 9.49 -4.03
CA HIS A 338 -8.95 9.75 -2.85
C HIS A 338 -8.43 10.95 -2.05
N PHE A 339 -7.12 11.12 -1.97
CA PHE A 339 -6.46 12.26 -1.37
C PHE A 339 -5.43 12.83 -2.33
N THR A 340 -5.27 14.15 -2.35
CA THR A 340 -4.16 14.82 -3.03
C THR A 340 -2.90 14.77 -2.18
N TYR A 341 -1.74 15.07 -2.77
CA TYR A 341 -0.47 15.23 -2.05
C TYR A 341 -0.61 16.22 -0.86
N ASN A 342 -1.21 17.38 -1.09
CA ASN A 342 -1.36 18.39 -0.05
C ASN A 342 -2.29 17.94 1.09
N GLU A 343 -3.34 17.19 0.78
CA GLU A 343 -4.25 16.66 1.82
C GLU A 343 -3.54 15.63 2.71
N VAL A 344 -2.78 14.69 2.15
CA VAL A 344 -2.03 13.74 2.99
C VAL A 344 -0.93 14.42 3.80
N LYS A 345 -0.25 15.42 3.24
CA LYS A 345 0.72 16.24 4.01
C LYS A 345 0.04 16.94 5.17
N THR A 346 -1.14 17.53 4.95
CA THR A 346 -1.93 18.18 6.01
C THR A 346 -2.29 17.20 7.13
N LEU A 347 -2.70 15.97 6.81
CA LEU A 347 -2.98 14.94 7.81
C LEU A 347 -1.73 14.57 8.63
N ILE A 348 -0.57 14.45 7.97
CA ILE A 348 0.71 14.17 8.64
C ILE A 348 1.14 15.36 9.51
N ASP A 349 0.98 16.59 9.03
CA ASP A 349 1.28 17.81 9.79
C ASP A 349 0.40 17.92 11.03
N GLN A 350 -0.88 17.53 10.94
CA GLN A 350 -1.77 17.43 12.10
C GLN A 350 -1.28 16.40 13.12
N LEU A 351 -0.86 15.19 12.67
CA LEU A 351 -0.29 14.15 13.53
C LEU A 351 1.01 14.58 14.20
N THR A 352 1.81 15.39 13.53
CA THR A 352 3.13 15.84 14.00
C THR A 352 3.13 17.27 14.54
N ALA A 353 1.97 17.88 14.78
CA ALA A 353 1.84 19.22 15.34
C ALA A 353 2.46 19.33 16.75
N GLY A 354 2.86 20.54 17.14
CA GLY A 354 3.46 20.79 18.45
C GLY A 354 4.71 19.95 18.71
N ASN A 355 4.69 19.11 19.73
CA ASN A 355 5.76 18.18 20.06
C ASN A 355 5.79 16.92 19.19
N GLY A 356 5.00 16.86 18.12
CA GLY A 356 4.97 15.71 17.20
C GLY A 356 4.34 14.46 17.82
N LEU A 357 4.92 13.31 17.49
CA LEU A 357 4.48 12.00 17.99
C LEU A 357 4.83 11.76 19.48
N TRP A 358 5.56 12.68 20.09
CA TRP A 358 5.79 12.70 21.55
C TRP A 358 4.58 13.22 22.34
N ASP A 359 3.64 13.93 21.69
CA ASP A 359 2.49 14.55 22.34
C ASP A 359 1.36 13.53 22.57
N LYS A 360 1.60 12.64 23.53
CA LYS A 360 0.69 11.57 23.88
C LYS A 360 -0.72 12.08 24.24
N GLN A 361 -0.80 13.21 24.97
CA GLN A 361 -2.10 13.77 25.37
C GLN A 361 -2.96 14.13 24.14
N ARG A 362 -2.39 14.82 23.16
CA ARG A 362 -3.09 15.16 21.92
C ARG A 362 -3.39 13.93 21.08
N LEU A 363 -2.42 13.02 20.92
CA LEU A 363 -2.59 11.82 20.09
C LEU A 363 -3.71 10.90 20.60
N LEU A 364 -3.86 10.75 21.91
CA LEU A 364 -4.88 9.90 22.52
C LEU A 364 -6.24 10.59 22.73
N ALA A 365 -6.34 11.87 22.43
CA ALA A 365 -7.60 12.62 22.54
C ALA A 365 -8.68 12.06 21.60
N ASP A 366 -9.90 12.54 21.78
CA ASP A 366 -11.05 12.11 20.97
C ASP A 366 -11.01 12.67 19.53
N THR A 367 -12.03 12.32 18.75
CA THR A 367 -12.18 12.73 17.35
C THR A 367 -12.36 14.24 17.16
N SER A 368 -12.76 14.99 18.18
CA SER A 368 -12.91 16.45 18.11
C SER A 368 -11.57 17.18 18.15
N THR A 369 -10.52 16.52 18.61
CA THR A 369 -9.18 17.11 18.72
C THR A 369 -8.42 16.94 17.40
N THR A 370 -8.17 18.02 16.69
CA THR A 370 -7.40 18.01 15.44
C THR A 370 -6.02 17.37 15.66
N GLY A 371 -5.69 16.40 14.83
CA GLY A 371 -4.42 15.67 14.88
C GLY A 371 -4.34 14.62 15.99
N SER A 372 -5.44 14.29 16.66
CA SER A 372 -5.51 13.03 17.41
C SER A 372 -5.55 11.85 16.43
N LEU A 373 -5.12 10.67 16.89
CA LEU A 373 -5.13 9.45 16.06
C LEU A 373 -6.55 9.12 15.58
N ARG A 374 -7.54 9.27 16.47
CA ARG A 374 -8.96 9.08 16.16
C ARG A 374 -9.50 10.11 15.17
N ASN A 375 -9.07 11.37 15.27
CA ASN A 375 -9.49 12.41 14.33
C ASN A 375 -8.99 12.14 12.92
N VAL A 376 -7.70 11.79 12.76
CA VAL A 376 -7.13 11.48 11.43
C VAL A 376 -7.73 10.18 10.87
N ALA A 377 -7.89 9.13 11.69
CA ALA A 377 -8.56 7.90 11.27
C ALA A 377 -10.00 8.15 10.81
N TRP A 378 -10.74 9.00 11.50
CA TRP A 378 -12.09 9.41 11.12
C TRP A 378 -12.10 10.15 9.76
N GLN A 379 -11.19 11.10 9.55
CA GLN A 379 -11.06 11.80 8.25
C GLN A 379 -10.79 10.82 7.10
N VAL A 380 -9.91 9.83 7.32
CA VAL A 380 -9.66 8.77 6.34
C VAL A 380 -10.92 7.94 6.12
N ALA A 381 -11.56 7.45 7.19
CA ALA A 381 -12.76 6.62 7.09
C ALA A 381 -13.90 7.32 6.31
N GLN A 382 -14.16 8.60 6.60
CA GLN A 382 -15.16 9.40 5.88
C GLN A 382 -14.85 9.48 4.38
N ARG A 383 -13.59 9.67 4.00
CA ARG A 383 -13.20 9.79 2.58
C ARG A 383 -13.46 8.51 1.78
N TYR A 384 -13.39 7.34 2.43
CA TYR A 384 -13.61 6.03 1.79
C TYR A 384 -15.00 5.42 2.09
N GLY A 385 -15.86 6.11 2.85
CA GLY A 385 -17.15 5.58 3.25
C GLY A 385 -17.04 4.35 4.16
N ILE A 386 -15.98 4.28 4.99
CA ILE A 386 -15.74 3.21 5.95
C ILE A 386 -16.37 3.62 7.29
N SER A 387 -17.14 2.71 7.90
CA SER A 387 -17.62 2.86 9.27
C SER A 387 -16.52 2.43 10.25
N LEU A 388 -16.25 3.30 11.26
CA LEU A 388 -15.32 3.00 12.36
C LEU A 388 -16.03 2.35 13.52
#